data_bc66c06c76d7ded25c2f653740119c72
#
_entry.id   bc66c06c76d7ded25c2f653740119c72
#
_cell.length_a   1.000
_cell.length_b   1.000
_cell.length_c   1.000
_cell.angle_alpha   90.00
_cell.angle_beta   90.00
_cell.angle_gamma   90.00
#
_symmetry.space_group_name_H-M   'P 1'
#
loop_
_entity.id
_entity.type
_entity.pdbx_description
1 polymer ?
#
loop_
_entity_poly.entity_id
_entity_poly.type
_entity_poly.pdbx_seq_one_letter_code
_entity_poly.pdbx_strand_id
1 'polypeptide(L)'
;MDFIIPVAIKLTIGFIALVVFMNLNGRSQLAPTSTEDQIGNYVLGGIIGGVIYNPSITIVQFLIVLLIWGLLMTTIDFLKNSNKNVKKMIDGQIVYLIKGGKMLTENFAQATLSIPDFYTKLRTKGIFKVSEIEDAFMESNGQLIVIQKNDENYSNLLVSEGKIMEDNLVHIGKNDEWLKEELAKYNVLDINDIFLVEYSNDNKLFIVKK
;
A
#
# COMPACT_ATOMS: atom_id res chain seq x y z
N MET A 1 -0.42 32.75 32.95
CA MET A 1 -1.39 31.65 32.89
C MET A 1 -2.17 31.64 31.56
N ASP A 2 -2.39 32.80 30.98
CA ASP A 2 -3.24 32.95 29.76
C ASP A 2 -2.70 32.30 28.48
N PHE A 3 -1.42 31.97 28.45
CA PHE A 3 -0.81 31.27 27.31
C PHE A 3 -0.86 29.73 27.47
N ILE A 4 -0.60 29.22 28.67
CA ILE A 4 -0.42 27.78 28.90
C ILE A 4 -1.74 27.00 28.74
N ILE A 5 -2.86 27.54 29.22
CA ILE A 5 -4.16 26.87 29.17
C ILE A 5 -4.64 26.65 27.74
N PRO A 6 -4.64 27.67 26.84
CA PRO A 6 -5.00 27.45 25.45
C PRO A 6 -4.08 26.45 24.71
N VAL A 7 -2.78 26.49 24.99
CA VAL A 7 -1.81 25.53 24.43
C VAL A 7 -2.12 24.11 24.88
N ALA A 8 -2.36 23.88 26.17
CA ALA A 8 -2.69 22.58 26.71
C ALA A 8 -4.00 22.02 26.10
N ILE A 9 -5.03 22.86 25.96
CA ILE A 9 -6.30 22.47 25.34
C ILE A 9 -6.08 22.09 23.87
N LYS A 10 -5.38 22.90 23.09
CA LYS A 10 -5.09 22.62 21.66
C LYS A 10 -4.27 21.36 21.51
N LEU A 11 -3.29 21.11 22.36
CA LEU A 11 -2.47 19.90 22.34
C LEU A 11 -3.29 18.65 22.63
N THR A 12 -4.19 18.74 23.60
CA THR A 12 -5.13 17.64 23.94
C THR A 12 -6.07 17.36 22.78
N ILE A 13 -6.67 18.40 22.17
CA ILE A 13 -7.55 18.29 21.02
C ILE A 13 -6.78 17.70 19.83
N GLY A 14 -5.57 18.19 19.55
CA GLY A 14 -4.72 17.69 18.48
C GLY A 14 -4.37 16.22 18.67
N PHE A 15 -4.05 15.79 19.88
CA PHE A 15 -3.78 14.39 20.19
C PHE A 15 -5.03 13.50 19.97
N ILE A 16 -6.19 13.93 20.46
CA ILE A 16 -7.46 13.21 20.25
C ILE A 16 -7.77 13.14 18.76
N ALA A 17 -7.60 14.22 18.02
CA ALA A 17 -7.82 14.26 16.57
C ALA A 17 -6.92 13.26 15.83
N LEU A 18 -5.62 13.19 16.20
CA LEU A 18 -4.69 12.19 15.66
C LEU A 18 -5.19 10.76 15.91
N VAL A 19 -5.56 10.46 17.17
CA VAL A 19 -6.05 9.12 17.53
C VAL A 19 -7.32 8.76 16.75
N VAL A 20 -8.27 9.69 16.65
CA VAL A 20 -9.51 9.49 15.88
C VAL A 20 -9.20 9.27 14.40
N PHE A 21 -8.37 10.12 13.80
CA PHE A 21 -7.97 10.02 12.40
C PHE A 21 -7.29 8.68 12.11
N MET A 22 -6.34 8.26 12.97
CA MET A 22 -5.67 6.95 12.84
C MET A 22 -6.62 5.76 12.97
N ASN A 23 -7.66 5.86 13.80
CA ASN A 23 -8.64 4.80 13.94
C ASN A 23 -9.63 4.73 12.77
N LEU A 24 -10.00 5.87 12.18
CA LEU A 24 -10.91 5.94 11.04
C LEU A 24 -10.25 5.45 9.75
N ASN A 25 -9.00 5.84 9.52
CA ASN A 25 -8.26 5.46 8.30
C ASN A 25 -7.51 4.11 8.43
N GLY A 26 -7.75 3.39 9.53
CA GLY A 26 -7.14 2.09 9.78
C GLY A 26 -5.69 2.18 10.26
N ARG A 27 -5.09 1.01 10.52
CA ARG A 27 -3.73 0.90 11.10
C ARG A 27 -2.59 1.19 10.11
N SER A 28 -2.91 1.41 8.83
CA SER A 28 -1.95 1.80 7.78
C SER A 28 -1.19 3.09 8.13
N GLN A 29 -1.79 3.96 8.93
CA GLN A 29 -1.19 5.21 9.39
C GLN A 29 0.06 5.02 10.27
N LEU A 30 0.16 3.91 11.00
CA LEU A 30 1.33 3.59 11.84
C LEU A 30 2.50 3.05 11.01
N ALA A 31 2.19 2.39 9.89
CA ALA A 31 3.15 1.91 8.90
C ALA A 31 2.61 2.29 7.51
N PRO A 32 2.82 3.54 7.07
CA PRO A 32 2.21 4.04 5.84
C PRO A 32 2.62 3.17 4.65
N THR A 33 1.61 2.65 3.98
CA THR A 33 1.77 1.78 2.82
C THR A 33 1.67 2.54 1.50
N SER A 34 1.09 3.76 1.55
CA SER A 34 0.96 4.64 0.39
C SER A 34 1.66 5.99 0.61
N THR A 35 1.96 6.67 -0.50
CA THR A 35 2.50 8.05 -0.48
C THR A 35 1.50 9.03 0.15
N GLU A 36 0.22 8.82 -0.09
CA GLU A 36 -0.86 9.63 0.46
C GLU A 36 -0.92 9.54 1.99
N ASP A 37 -0.81 8.33 2.56
CA ASP A 37 -0.77 8.13 4.01
C ASP A 37 0.36 8.97 4.64
N GLN A 38 1.54 8.98 4.01
CA GLN A 38 2.67 9.77 4.48
C GLN A 38 2.39 11.26 4.42
N ILE A 39 1.88 11.76 3.28
CA ILE A 39 1.51 13.18 3.12
C ILE A 39 0.45 13.56 4.16
N GLY A 40 -0.57 12.71 4.34
CA GLY A 40 -1.63 12.90 5.31
C GLY A 40 -1.10 13.12 6.73
N ASN A 41 -0.17 12.27 7.16
CA ASN A 41 0.46 12.36 8.47
C ASN A 41 1.32 13.61 8.63
N TYR A 42 2.12 13.96 7.62
CA TYR A 42 2.99 15.14 7.67
C TYR A 42 2.18 16.45 7.72
N VAL A 43 1.14 16.55 6.89
CA VAL A 43 0.29 17.75 6.87
C VAL A 43 -0.51 17.87 8.16
N LEU A 44 -1.07 16.78 8.68
CA LEU A 44 -1.79 16.80 9.95
C LEU A 44 -0.88 17.20 11.11
N GLY A 45 0.34 16.65 11.18
CA GLY A 45 1.35 17.05 12.15
C GLY A 45 1.74 18.52 12.02
N GLY A 46 1.86 19.02 10.78
CA GLY A 46 2.13 20.43 10.48
C GLY A 46 0.99 21.37 10.93
N ILE A 47 -0.27 20.99 10.67
CA ILE A 47 -1.45 21.73 11.13
C ILE A 47 -1.44 21.83 12.65
N ILE A 48 -1.30 20.72 13.35
CA ILE A 48 -1.30 20.66 14.81
C ILE A 48 -0.14 21.49 15.35
N GLY A 49 1.08 21.27 14.87
CA GLY A 49 2.29 21.97 15.32
C GLY A 49 2.23 23.48 15.08
N GLY A 50 1.73 23.91 13.92
CA GLY A 50 1.61 25.34 13.58
C GLY A 50 0.54 26.09 14.39
N VAL A 51 -0.49 25.40 14.84
CA VAL A 51 -1.61 26.03 15.55
C VAL A 51 -1.42 26.06 17.06
N ILE A 52 -0.72 25.07 17.63
CA ILE A 52 -0.60 24.92 19.10
C ILE A 52 -0.07 26.21 19.75
N TYR A 53 1.00 26.79 19.20
CA TYR A 53 1.66 27.96 19.78
C TYR A 53 1.11 29.30 19.27
N ASN A 54 0.19 29.31 18.32
CA ASN A 54 -0.34 30.55 17.75
C ASN A 54 -1.57 31.05 18.54
N PRO A 55 -1.46 32.16 19.31
CA PRO A 55 -2.58 32.66 20.08
C PRO A 55 -3.68 33.30 19.22
N SER A 56 -3.37 33.70 17.98
CA SER A 56 -4.34 34.32 17.07
C SER A 56 -5.35 33.30 16.50
N ILE A 57 -5.04 32.01 16.56
CA ILE A 57 -5.95 30.95 16.10
C ILE A 57 -6.75 30.46 17.31
N THR A 58 -8.05 30.64 17.27
CA THR A 58 -8.94 30.14 18.32
C THR A 58 -9.08 28.62 18.28
N ILE A 59 -9.54 28.02 19.38
CA ILE A 59 -9.83 26.57 19.45
C ILE A 59 -10.85 26.18 18.40
N VAL A 60 -11.88 27.00 18.17
CA VAL A 60 -12.92 26.73 17.17
C VAL A 60 -12.34 26.71 15.75
N GLN A 61 -11.49 27.69 15.41
CA GLN A 61 -10.80 27.70 14.11
C GLN A 61 -9.91 26.47 13.94
N PHE A 62 -9.22 26.03 14.98
CA PHE A 62 -8.41 24.82 14.95
C PHE A 62 -9.27 23.56 14.66
N LEU A 63 -10.40 23.40 15.36
CA LEU A 63 -11.34 22.31 15.11
C LEU A 63 -11.89 22.33 13.68
N ILE A 64 -12.20 23.51 13.14
CA ILE A 64 -12.66 23.66 11.74
C ILE A 64 -11.57 23.18 10.76
N VAL A 65 -10.31 23.56 10.98
CA VAL A 65 -9.20 23.14 10.11
C VAL A 65 -9.00 21.64 10.16
N LEU A 66 -9.05 21.02 11.35
CA LEU A 66 -8.97 19.55 11.50
C LEU A 66 -10.13 18.85 10.80
N LEU A 67 -11.36 19.40 10.89
CA LEU A 67 -12.52 18.84 10.21
C LEU A 67 -12.38 18.93 8.69
N ILE A 68 -11.96 20.07 8.16
CA ILE A 68 -11.70 20.26 6.72
C ILE A 68 -10.67 19.24 6.24
N TRP A 69 -9.58 19.07 6.99
CA TRP A 69 -8.53 18.11 6.66
C TRP A 69 -9.05 16.67 6.67
N GLY A 70 -9.81 16.28 7.69
CA GLY A 70 -10.41 14.96 7.77
C GLY A 70 -11.37 14.67 6.61
N LEU A 71 -12.22 15.64 6.24
CA LEU A 71 -13.11 15.53 5.09
C LEU A 71 -12.34 15.40 3.77
N LEU A 72 -11.26 16.16 3.61
CA LEU A 72 -10.40 16.07 2.42
C LEU A 72 -9.83 14.67 2.26
N MET A 73 -9.20 14.13 3.32
CA MET A 73 -8.61 12.79 3.29
C MET A 73 -9.66 11.70 3.02
N THR A 74 -10.81 11.74 3.71
CA THR A 74 -11.91 10.80 3.46
C THR A 74 -12.43 10.88 2.02
N THR A 75 -12.48 12.08 1.45
CA THR A 75 -12.89 12.28 0.05
C THR A 75 -11.88 11.67 -0.92
N ILE A 76 -10.58 11.85 -0.68
CA ILE A 76 -9.52 11.27 -1.47
C ILE A 76 -9.59 9.73 -1.42
N ASP A 77 -9.73 9.15 -0.23
CA ASP A 77 -9.89 7.70 -0.04
C ASP A 77 -11.11 7.16 -0.79
N PHE A 78 -12.23 7.85 -0.71
CA PHE A 78 -13.44 7.48 -1.46
C PHE A 78 -13.21 7.50 -2.98
N LEU A 79 -12.55 8.52 -3.50
CA LEU A 79 -12.24 8.64 -4.92
C LEU A 79 -11.27 7.55 -5.39
N LYS A 80 -10.25 7.22 -4.60
CA LYS A 80 -9.31 6.12 -4.87
C LYS A 80 -10.01 4.78 -4.95
N ASN A 81 -10.89 4.49 -4.00
CA ASN A 81 -11.63 3.23 -3.95
C ASN A 81 -12.66 3.10 -5.07
N SER A 82 -13.15 4.23 -5.57
CA SER A 82 -14.15 4.27 -6.64
C SER A 82 -13.55 4.22 -8.04
N ASN A 83 -12.27 4.62 -8.23
CA ASN A 83 -11.69 4.76 -9.57
C ASN A 83 -10.22 4.32 -9.61
N LYS A 84 -9.94 3.23 -10.37
CA LYS A 84 -8.59 2.67 -10.54
C LYS A 84 -7.58 3.69 -11.11
N ASN A 85 -8.01 4.62 -11.97
CA ASN A 85 -7.12 5.63 -12.56
C ASN A 85 -6.73 6.69 -11.52
N VAL A 86 -7.67 7.10 -10.67
CA VAL A 86 -7.40 8.00 -9.55
C VAL A 86 -6.43 7.34 -8.56
N LYS A 87 -6.65 6.07 -8.24
CA LYS A 87 -5.74 5.30 -7.40
C LYS A 87 -4.33 5.27 -7.96
N LYS A 88 -4.18 4.95 -9.25
CA LYS A 88 -2.86 4.95 -9.93
C LYS A 88 -2.19 6.31 -9.92
N MET A 89 -2.97 7.39 -10.05
CA MET A 89 -2.44 8.76 -10.07
C MET A 89 -1.94 9.21 -8.70
N ILE A 90 -2.64 8.83 -7.62
CA ILE A 90 -2.33 9.25 -6.25
C ILE A 90 -1.28 8.33 -5.62
N ASP A 91 -1.51 7.03 -5.63
CA ASP A 91 -0.62 6.04 -5.01
C ASP A 91 0.60 5.71 -5.88
N GLY A 92 0.53 5.94 -7.20
CA GLY A 92 1.54 5.49 -8.15
C GLY A 92 1.26 4.08 -8.67
N GLN A 93 2.22 3.54 -9.41
CA GLN A 93 2.14 2.21 -10.00
C GLN A 93 3.33 1.37 -9.55
N ILE A 94 3.11 0.08 -9.44
CA ILE A 94 4.19 -0.90 -9.28
C ILE A 94 5.01 -0.90 -10.57
N VAL A 95 6.33 -0.75 -10.43
CA VAL A 95 7.27 -0.76 -11.55
C VAL A 95 8.16 -1.98 -11.46
N TYR A 96 7.96 -2.94 -12.37
CA TYR A 96 8.83 -4.12 -12.45
C TYR A 96 10.21 -3.74 -12.98
N LEU A 97 11.25 -4.10 -12.25
CA LEU A 97 12.65 -3.92 -12.62
C LEU A 97 13.27 -5.22 -13.18
N ILE A 98 12.83 -6.35 -12.65
CA ILE A 98 13.14 -7.70 -13.12
C ILE A 98 11.82 -8.45 -13.19
N LYS A 99 11.60 -9.20 -14.26
CA LYS A 99 10.43 -10.06 -14.44
C LYS A 99 10.82 -11.36 -15.13
N GLY A 100 10.53 -12.50 -14.49
CA GLY A 100 10.93 -13.83 -14.98
C GLY A 100 12.45 -13.94 -15.18
N GLY A 101 13.25 -13.41 -14.27
CA GLY A 101 14.71 -13.39 -14.33
C GLY A 101 15.32 -12.44 -15.37
N LYS A 102 14.49 -11.64 -16.10
CA LYS A 102 14.95 -10.66 -17.11
C LYS A 102 14.88 -9.25 -16.57
N MET A 103 15.98 -8.51 -16.67
CA MET A 103 16.05 -7.10 -16.29
C MET A 103 15.37 -6.21 -17.32
N LEU A 104 14.45 -5.36 -16.87
CA LEU A 104 13.72 -4.37 -17.68
C LEU A 104 14.41 -3.00 -17.54
N THR A 105 15.46 -2.78 -18.34
CA THR A 105 16.36 -1.63 -18.17
C THR A 105 15.68 -0.27 -18.29
N GLU A 106 14.69 -0.15 -19.17
CA GLU A 106 13.87 1.07 -19.40
C GLU A 106 13.02 1.44 -18.16
N ASN A 107 12.62 0.46 -17.37
CA ASN A 107 11.79 0.68 -16.19
C ASN A 107 12.58 1.30 -15.02
N PHE A 108 13.91 1.24 -15.03
CA PHE A 108 14.73 1.90 -14.02
C PHE A 108 14.59 3.42 -14.06
N ALA A 109 14.47 3.99 -15.26
CA ALA A 109 14.20 5.43 -15.43
C ALA A 109 12.80 5.79 -14.90
N GLN A 110 11.79 4.96 -15.16
CA GLN A 110 10.43 5.15 -14.66
C GLN A 110 10.37 5.06 -13.11
N ALA A 111 11.12 4.15 -12.53
CA ALA A 111 11.23 4.00 -11.08
C ALA A 111 12.11 5.08 -10.42
N THR A 112 12.75 5.96 -11.22
CA THR A 112 13.73 6.94 -10.75
C THR A 112 14.82 6.29 -9.88
N LEU A 113 15.26 5.08 -10.27
CA LEU A 113 16.20 4.28 -9.52
C LEU A 113 17.49 4.07 -10.31
N SER A 114 18.62 4.48 -9.74
CA SER A 114 19.93 4.20 -10.31
C SER A 114 20.35 2.74 -10.06
N ILE A 115 21.23 2.20 -10.91
CA ILE A 115 21.78 0.85 -10.70
C ILE A 115 22.53 0.73 -9.35
N PRO A 116 23.38 1.70 -8.95
CA PRO A 116 24.00 1.64 -7.61
C PRO A 116 23.01 1.60 -6.46
N ASP A 117 21.93 2.38 -6.54
CA ASP A 117 20.87 2.40 -5.51
C ASP A 117 20.11 1.08 -5.49
N PHE A 118 19.84 0.50 -6.66
CA PHE A 118 19.23 -0.82 -6.77
C PHE A 118 20.07 -1.88 -6.05
N TYR A 119 21.39 -1.92 -6.33
CA TYR A 119 22.30 -2.84 -5.63
C TYR A 119 22.35 -2.58 -4.13
N THR A 120 22.31 -1.33 -3.70
CA THR A 120 22.25 -0.98 -2.27
C THR A 120 20.99 -1.55 -1.63
N LYS A 121 19.83 -1.34 -2.28
CA LYS A 121 18.55 -1.89 -1.81
C LYS A 121 18.52 -3.43 -1.79
N LEU A 122 19.17 -4.11 -2.73
CA LEU A 122 19.32 -5.57 -2.72
C LEU A 122 20.16 -6.05 -1.53
N ARG A 123 21.29 -5.40 -1.29
CA ARG A 123 22.21 -5.75 -0.19
C ARG A 123 21.58 -5.57 1.19
N THR A 124 20.74 -4.55 1.38
CA THR A 124 19.98 -4.37 2.63
C THR A 124 18.98 -5.51 2.89
N LYS A 125 18.63 -6.26 1.84
CA LYS A 125 17.78 -7.47 1.91
C LYS A 125 18.58 -8.77 1.95
N GLY A 126 19.93 -8.69 2.02
CA GLY A 126 20.80 -9.87 2.01
C GLY A 126 20.99 -10.52 0.63
N ILE A 127 20.57 -9.84 -0.45
CA ILE A 127 20.67 -10.36 -1.82
C ILE A 127 21.89 -9.75 -2.49
N PHE A 128 22.82 -10.60 -2.93
CA PHE A 128 24.12 -10.16 -3.48
C PHE A 128 24.26 -10.45 -4.98
N LYS A 129 23.41 -11.29 -5.55
CA LYS A 129 23.46 -11.68 -6.96
C LYS A 129 22.12 -11.44 -7.64
N VAL A 130 22.11 -10.61 -8.66
CA VAL A 130 20.93 -10.34 -9.49
C VAL A 130 20.45 -11.59 -10.25
N SER A 131 21.38 -12.51 -10.57
CA SER A 131 21.06 -13.77 -11.27
C SER A 131 20.16 -14.73 -10.46
N GLU A 132 20.06 -14.55 -9.15
CA GLU A 132 19.21 -15.32 -8.25
C GLU A 132 17.78 -14.77 -8.14
N ILE A 133 17.52 -13.60 -8.75
CA ILE A 133 16.22 -12.93 -8.69
C ILE A 133 15.32 -13.45 -9.82
N GLU A 134 14.10 -13.83 -9.47
CA GLU A 134 13.03 -14.12 -10.41
C GLU A 134 12.29 -12.85 -10.76
N ASP A 135 11.79 -12.14 -9.73
CA ASP A 135 11.11 -10.87 -9.90
C ASP A 135 11.66 -9.83 -8.93
N ALA A 136 11.74 -8.59 -9.38
CA ALA A 136 11.98 -7.44 -8.53
C ALA A 136 11.14 -6.27 -9.02
N PHE A 137 10.41 -5.65 -8.13
CA PHE A 137 9.57 -4.50 -8.45
C PHE A 137 9.62 -3.45 -7.35
N MET A 138 9.43 -2.21 -7.77
CA MET A 138 9.31 -1.07 -6.88
C MET A 138 7.84 -0.82 -6.58
N GLU A 139 7.50 -0.87 -5.29
CA GLU A 139 6.19 -0.47 -4.80
C GLU A 139 6.03 1.05 -4.88
N SER A 140 4.78 1.53 -4.83
CA SER A 140 4.45 2.95 -4.88
C SER A 140 5.02 3.76 -3.72
N ASN A 141 5.28 3.14 -2.58
CA ASN A 141 5.95 3.75 -1.42
C ASN A 141 7.48 3.77 -1.54
N GLY A 142 8.05 3.33 -2.67
CA GLY A 142 9.48 3.28 -2.92
C GLY A 142 10.20 2.07 -2.29
N GLN A 143 9.46 1.10 -1.75
CA GLN A 143 10.04 -0.15 -1.28
C GLN A 143 10.33 -1.08 -2.46
N LEU A 144 11.52 -1.69 -2.46
CA LEU A 144 11.88 -2.73 -3.41
C LEU A 144 11.40 -4.08 -2.88
N ILE A 145 10.54 -4.75 -3.62
CA ILE A 145 10.17 -6.15 -3.36
C ILE A 145 11.01 -7.03 -4.28
N VAL A 146 11.50 -8.14 -3.74
CA VAL A 146 12.35 -9.08 -4.48
C VAL A 146 11.91 -10.50 -4.19
N ILE A 147 11.71 -11.27 -5.24
CA ILE A 147 11.36 -12.69 -5.23
C ILE A 147 12.56 -13.44 -5.82
N GLN A 148 13.10 -14.40 -5.08
CA GLN A 148 14.21 -15.22 -5.54
C GLN A 148 13.70 -16.44 -6.32
N LYS A 149 14.49 -16.92 -7.28
CA LYS A 149 14.15 -18.07 -8.16
C LYS A 149 13.78 -19.36 -7.42
N ASN A 150 14.36 -19.55 -6.24
CA ASN A 150 14.16 -20.76 -5.43
C ASN A 150 13.40 -20.47 -4.14
N ASP A 151 12.59 -19.41 -4.10
CA ASP A 151 11.79 -19.11 -2.92
C ASP A 151 10.56 -20.02 -2.89
N GLU A 152 10.67 -21.11 -2.11
CA GLU A 152 9.59 -22.07 -1.90
C GLU A 152 8.41 -21.46 -1.12
N ASN A 153 8.63 -20.34 -0.42
CA ASN A 153 7.61 -19.68 0.39
C ASN A 153 6.82 -18.64 -0.39
N TYR A 154 7.15 -18.41 -1.67
CA TYR A 154 6.42 -17.44 -2.48
C TYR A 154 5.11 -18.01 -2.99
N SER A 155 4.03 -17.26 -2.77
CA SER A 155 2.71 -17.54 -3.32
C SER A 155 2.17 -16.36 -4.12
N ASN A 156 1.34 -16.65 -5.12
CA ASN A 156 0.64 -15.65 -5.91
C ASN A 156 -0.81 -15.57 -5.45
N LEU A 157 -1.29 -14.37 -5.12
CA LEU A 157 -2.69 -14.11 -4.83
C LEU A 157 -3.50 -14.15 -6.13
N LEU A 158 -4.36 -15.16 -6.30
CA LEU A 158 -5.16 -15.33 -7.52
C LEU A 158 -6.58 -14.81 -7.40
N VAL A 159 -7.17 -14.86 -6.19
CA VAL A 159 -8.49 -14.29 -5.92
C VAL A 159 -8.44 -13.51 -4.63
N SER A 160 -9.03 -12.32 -4.63
CA SER A 160 -9.24 -11.47 -3.44
C SER A 160 -10.68 -11.00 -3.39
N GLU A 161 -11.39 -11.36 -2.31
CA GLU A 161 -12.78 -10.95 -2.03
C GLU A 161 -13.78 -11.23 -3.19
N GLY A 162 -13.58 -12.33 -3.90
CA GLY A 162 -14.41 -12.71 -5.05
C GLY A 162 -13.98 -12.09 -6.38
N LYS A 163 -12.83 -11.42 -6.44
CA LYS A 163 -12.29 -10.83 -7.67
C LYS A 163 -11.04 -11.55 -8.11
N ILE A 164 -10.99 -11.94 -9.38
CA ILE A 164 -9.81 -12.55 -9.99
C ILE A 164 -8.73 -11.50 -10.19
N MET A 165 -7.50 -11.84 -9.83
CA MET A 165 -6.30 -11.05 -10.03
C MET A 165 -5.65 -11.43 -11.36
N GLU A 166 -6.21 -10.92 -12.46
CA GLU A 166 -5.82 -11.28 -13.83
C GLU A 166 -4.32 -11.13 -14.09
N ASP A 167 -3.72 -10.02 -13.62
CA ASP A 167 -2.28 -9.77 -13.78
C ASP A 167 -1.42 -10.86 -13.13
N ASN A 168 -1.86 -11.42 -11.99
CA ASN A 168 -1.16 -12.47 -11.28
C ASN A 168 -1.35 -13.84 -11.96
N LEU A 169 -2.53 -14.10 -12.55
CA LEU A 169 -2.74 -15.29 -13.37
C LEU A 169 -1.84 -15.29 -14.61
N VAL A 170 -1.77 -14.17 -15.31
CA VAL A 170 -0.85 -14.00 -16.45
C VAL A 170 0.60 -14.18 -16.02
N HIS A 171 0.97 -13.68 -14.84
CA HIS A 171 2.32 -13.81 -14.28
C HIS A 171 2.74 -15.28 -14.12
N ILE A 172 1.85 -16.14 -13.62
CA ILE A 172 2.10 -17.58 -13.46
C ILE A 172 1.83 -18.39 -14.74
N GLY A 173 1.53 -17.72 -15.88
CA GLY A 173 1.26 -18.37 -17.17
C GLY A 173 -0.06 -19.14 -17.20
N LYS A 174 -1.05 -18.73 -16.41
CA LYS A 174 -2.38 -19.34 -16.31
C LYS A 174 -3.46 -18.37 -16.75
N ASN A 175 -4.69 -18.87 -16.90
CA ASN A 175 -5.86 -18.09 -17.29
C ASN A 175 -7.06 -18.41 -16.38
N ASP A 176 -8.16 -17.69 -16.59
CA ASP A 176 -9.40 -17.83 -15.81
C ASP A 176 -10.01 -19.24 -15.91
N GLU A 177 -9.92 -19.87 -17.09
CA GLU A 177 -10.44 -21.22 -17.29
C GLU A 177 -9.71 -22.21 -16.39
N TRP A 178 -8.37 -22.16 -16.40
CA TRP A 178 -7.55 -22.99 -15.53
C TRP A 178 -7.88 -22.76 -14.04
N LEU A 179 -8.06 -21.51 -13.63
CA LEU A 179 -8.40 -21.21 -12.23
C LEU A 179 -9.74 -21.82 -11.84
N LYS A 180 -10.76 -21.70 -12.69
CA LYS A 180 -12.09 -22.29 -12.45
C LYS A 180 -12.05 -23.82 -12.38
N GLU A 181 -11.27 -24.46 -13.26
CA GLU A 181 -11.07 -25.90 -13.23
C GLU A 181 -10.38 -26.36 -11.95
N GLU A 182 -9.34 -25.64 -11.50
CA GLU A 182 -8.66 -25.95 -10.25
C GLU A 182 -9.58 -25.77 -9.04
N LEU A 183 -10.34 -24.67 -8.96
CA LEU A 183 -11.30 -24.40 -7.88
C LEU A 183 -12.41 -25.45 -7.81
N ALA A 184 -12.87 -25.96 -8.96
CA ALA A 184 -13.87 -27.02 -9.01
C ALA A 184 -13.40 -28.32 -8.31
N LYS A 185 -12.11 -28.65 -8.34
CA LYS A 185 -11.52 -29.79 -7.62
C LYS A 185 -11.68 -29.69 -6.10
N TYR A 186 -11.81 -28.46 -5.58
CA TYR A 186 -12.02 -28.15 -4.17
C TYR A 186 -13.49 -27.85 -3.82
N ASN A 187 -14.43 -28.22 -4.73
CA ASN A 187 -15.86 -27.95 -4.59
C ASN A 187 -16.19 -26.46 -4.40
N VAL A 188 -15.50 -25.61 -5.14
CA VAL A 188 -15.78 -24.18 -5.21
C VAL A 188 -16.26 -23.87 -6.60
N LEU A 189 -17.56 -23.52 -6.72
CA LEU A 189 -18.23 -23.28 -8.00
C LEU A 189 -18.44 -21.78 -8.25
N ASP A 190 -18.53 -20.96 -7.20
CA ASP A 190 -18.71 -19.52 -7.31
C ASP A 190 -17.51 -18.79 -6.68
N ILE A 191 -16.86 -17.94 -7.48
CA ILE A 191 -15.74 -17.12 -7.06
C ILE A 191 -16.17 -16.08 -6.00
N ASN A 192 -17.43 -15.66 -6.01
CA ASN A 192 -17.96 -14.71 -5.03
C ASN A 192 -17.96 -15.25 -3.60
N ASP A 193 -17.97 -16.56 -3.41
CA ASP A 193 -17.89 -17.22 -2.10
C ASP A 193 -16.46 -17.27 -1.54
N ILE A 194 -15.48 -16.83 -2.32
CA ILE A 194 -14.07 -16.87 -1.96
C ILE A 194 -13.66 -15.56 -1.33
N PHE A 195 -13.00 -15.64 -0.18
CA PHE A 195 -12.28 -14.51 0.41
C PHE A 195 -10.87 -14.38 -0.18
N LEU A 196 -10.12 -15.48 -0.29
CA LEU A 196 -8.73 -15.49 -0.75
C LEU A 196 -8.41 -16.82 -1.45
N VAL A 197 -7.66 -16.75 -2.57
CA VAL A 197 -6.95 -17.88 -3.15
C VAL A 197 -5.50 -17.52 -3.38
N GLU A 198 -4.60 -18.30 -2.82
CA GLU A 198 -3.17 -18.26 -3.10
C GLU A 198 -2.73 -19.50 -3.88
N TYR A 199 -1.77 -19.32 -4.78
CA TYR A 199 -1.13 -20.38 -5.52
C TYR A 199 0.38 -20.32 -5.23
N SER A 200 0.88 -21.38 -4.60
CA SER A 200 2.30 -21.50 -4.21
C SER A 200 3.14 -22.19 -5.28
N ASN A 201 4.44 -21.97 -5.22
CA ASN A 201 5.39 -22.56 -6.18
C ASN A 201 5.44 -24.11 -6.15
N ASP A 202 4.94 -24.75 -5.09
CA ASP A 202 4.74 -26.21 -5.02
C ASP A 202 3.47 -26.70 -5.70
N ASN A 203 2.83 -25.85 -6.51
CA ASN A 203 1.59 -26.10 -7.27
C ASN A 203 0.36 -26.40 -6.39
N LYS A 204 0.29 -25.85 -5.18
CA LYS A 204 -0.86 -25.99 -4.31
C LYS A 204 -1.69 -24.71 -4.25
N LEU A 205 -3.00 -24.90 -4.16
CA LEU A 205 -3.94 -23.82 -3.86
C LEU A 205 -4.25 -23.83 -2.37
N PHE A 206 -4.13 -22.63 -1.77
CA PHE A 206 -4.69 -22.35 -0.45
C PHE A 206 -5.95 -21.50 -0.65
N ILE A 207 -7.11 -22.00 -0.18
CA ILE A 207 -8.41 -21.38 -0.44
C ILE A 207 -9.07 -21.03 0.90
N VAL A 208 -9.47 -19.77 1.04
CA VAL A 208 -10.29 -19.28 2.17
C VAL A 208 -11.65 -18.87 1.62
N LYS A 209 -12.71 -19.47 2.13
CA LYS A 209 -14.11 -19.11 1.80
C LYS A 209 -14.60 -18.00 2.73
N LYS A 210 -15.60 -17.23 2.29
CA LYS A 210 -16.27 -16.22 3.11
C LYS A 210 -17.14 -16.84 4.18
#